data_a5c65ad211b9a808d60d465e9bb818b4
#
_entry.id   a5c65ad211b9a808d60d465e9bb818b4
#
_cell.length_a   1.000
_cell.length_b   1.000
_cell.length_c   1.000
_cell.angle_alpha   90.00
_cell.angle_beta   90.00
_cell.angle_gamma   90.00
#
_symmetry.space_group_name_H-M   'P 1'
#
loop_
_entity.id
_entity.type
_entity.pdbx_description
1 polymer ?
#
loop_
_entity_poly.entity_id
_entity_poly.type
_entity_poly.pdbx_seq_one_letter_code
_entity_poly.pdbx_strand_id
1 'polypeptide(L)' 'MPLTKRGKEILKIFIRRYDGEKGTRFFYAYMRKFPRKTEKWHE' A
#
# COMPACT_ATOMS: atom_id res chain seq x y z
N MET A 1 7.22 4.82 8.20
CA MET A 1 8.10 3.69 8.04
C MET A 1 8.35 3.40 6.56
N PRO A 2 9.54 2.98 6.20
CA PRO A 2 9.82 2.67 4.79
C PRO A 2 9.06 1.42 4.35
N LEU A 3 8.65 1.43 3.10
CA LEU A 3 7.97 0.28 2.52
C LEU A 3 9.00 -0.77 2.07
N THR A 4 8.62 -2.02 2.21
CA THR A 4 9.42 -3.11 1.67
C THR A 4 9.26 -3.15 0.16
N LYS A 5 10.07 -3.99 -0.51
CA LYS A 5 9.90 -4.21 -1.95
C LYS A 5 8.48 -4.64 -2.28
N ARG A 6 7.94 -5.53 -1.45
CA ARG A 6 6.58 -6.04 -1.64
C ARG A 6 5.57 -4.91 -1.53
N GLY A 7 5.72 -4.07 -0.51
CA GLY A 7 4.83 -2.93 -0.32
C GLY A 7 4.86 -1.98 -1.49
N LYS A 8 6.05 -1.69 -2.01
CA LYS A 8 6.19 -0.81 -3.16
C LYS A 8 5.53 -1.37 -4.40
N GLU A 9 5.64 -2.66 -4.63
CA GLU A 9 5.00 -3.32 -5.77
C GLU A 9 3.48 -3.22 -5.68
N ILE A 10 2.94 -3.47 -4.51
CA ILE A 10 1.50 -3.39 -4.30
C ILE A 10 1.02 -1.95 -4.42
N LEU A 11 1.79 -1.00 -3.92
CA LEU A 11 1.47 0.41 -4.08
C LEU A 11 1.38 0.80 -5.56
N LYS A 12 2.29 0.30 -6.38
CA LYS A 12 2.26 0.55 -7.81
C LYS A 12 0.98 0.01 -8.45
N ILE A 13 0.55 -1.18 -8.02
CA ILE A 13 -0.69 -1.77 -8.52
C ILE A 13 -1.88 -0.90 -8.15
N PHE A 14 -1.91 -0.40 -6.93
CA PHE A 14 -2.98 0.49 -6.48
C PHE A 14 -3.02 1.79 -7.30
N ILE A 15 -1.84 2.35 -7.56
CA ILE A 15 -1.73 3.57 -8.35
C ILE A 15 -2.19 3.35 -9.79
N ARG A 16 -1.93 2.17 -10.35
CA ARG A 16 -2.36 1.84 -11.71
C ARG A 16 -3.87 1.62 -11.79
N ARG A 17 -4.47 1.02 -10.78
CA ARG A 17 -5.91 0.75 -10.76
C ARG A 17 -6.73 1.98 -10.41
N TYR A 18 -6.18 2.83 -9.59
CA TYR A 18 -6.81 4.08 -9.17
C TYR A 18 -5.93 5.23 -9.61
N ASP A 19 -6.36 6.45 -9.41
CA ASP A 19 -5.49 7.60 -9.67
C ASP A 19 -4.35 7.61 -8.66
N GLY A 20 -3.24 8.26 -9.00
CA GLY A 20 -2.07 8.28 -8.14
C GLY A 20 -2.38 8.69 -6.70
N GLU A 21 -3.14 9.77 -6.53
CA GLU A 21 -3.52 10.22 -5.19
C GLU A 21 -4.48 9.25 -4.52
N LYS A 22 -5.52 8.84 -5.23
CA LYS A 22 -6.50 7.90 -4.69
C LYS A 22 -5.87 6.55 -4.40
N GLY A 23 -5.01 6.08 -5.29
CA GLY A 23 -4.31 4.82 -5.09
C GLY A 23 -3.48 4.83 -3.83
N THR A 24 -2.72 5.91 -3.61
CA THR A 24 -1.91 6.05 -2.42
C THR A 24 -2.78 6.09 -1.16
N ARG A 25 -3.88 6.84 -1.21
CA ARG A 25 -4.79 6.91 -0.08
C ARG A 25 -5.40 5.55 0.25
N PHE A 26 -5.86 4.83 -0.76
CA PHE A 26 -6.42 3.50 -0.57
C PHE A 26 -5.38 2.54 -0.03
N PHE A 27 -4.16 2.64 -0.49
CA PHE A 27 -3.08 1.78 -0.03
C PHE A 27 -2.86 1.96 1.48
N TYR A 28 -2.72 3.19 1.93
CA TYR A 28 -2.51 3.47 3.35
C TYR A 28 -3.75 3.14 4.19
N ALA A 29 -4.93 3.42 3.65
CA ALA A 29 -6.17 3.07 4.33
C ALA A 29 -6.28 1.55 4.50
N TYR A 30 -5.90 0.81 3.47
CA TYR A 30 -5.89 -0.65 3.53
C TYR A 30 -4.94 -1.16 4.61
N MET A 31 -3.75 -0.58 4.67
CA MET A 31 -2.77 -0.95 5.69
C MET A 31 -3.29 -0.68 7.10
N ARG A 32 -4.01 0.41 7.26
CA ARG A 32 -4.62 0.76 8.55
C ARG A 32 -5.74 -0.20 8.95
N LYS A 33 -6.55 -0.58 7.97
CA LYS A 33 -7.70 -1.43 8.19
C LYS A 33 -7.30 -2.90 8.41
N PHE A 34 -6.26 -3.33 7.72
CA PHE A 34 -5.80 -4.71 7.78
C PHE A 34 -4.31 -4.76 8.15
N PRO A 35 -3.96 -4.39 9.38
CA PRO A 35 -2.55 -4.32 9.76
C PRO A 35 -1.84 -5.67 9.68
N ARG A 36 -2.55 -6.75 9.97
CA ARG A 36 -1.94 -8.08 9.91
C ARG A 36 -1.62 -8.53 8.50
N LYS A 37 -2.51 -8.23 7.55
CA LYS A 37 -2.30 -8.60 6.16
C LYS A 37 -1.22 -7.77 5.50
N THR A 38 -1.03 -6.56 5.97
CA THR A 38 -0.08 -5.62 5.39
C THR A 38 1.21 -5.52 6.18
N GLU A 39 1.38 -6.39 7.18
CA GLU A 39 2.56 -6.37 8.03
C GLU A 39 3.86 -6.48 7.24
N LYS A 40 3.85 -7.27 6.19
CA LYS A 40 5.04 -7.49 5.35
C LYS A 40 5.28 -6.39 4.33
N TRP A 41 4.36 -5.45 4.21
CA TRP A 41 4.46 -4.37 3.23
C TRP A 41 5.32 -3.20 3.72
N HIS A 42 5.60 -3.15 5.01
CA HIS A 42 6.44 -2.10 5.60
C HIS A 42 7.32 -2.68 6.69
N GLU A 43 8.40 -2.01 6.94
CA GLU A 43 9.34 -2.41 8.00
C GLU A 43 9.02 -1.76 9.33
#